data_f93b7bd8d22a08f8ed1f4563cd21f18a
#
_entry.id   f93b7bd8d22a08f8ed1f4563cd21f18a
#
_cell.length_a   1.000
_cell.length_b   1.000
_cell.length_c   1.000
_cell.angle_alpha   90.00
_cell.angle_beta   90.00
_cell.angle_gamma   90.00
#
_symmetry.space_group_name_H-M   'P 1'
#
loop_
_entity.id
_entity.type
_entity.pdbx_description
1 polymer ?
#
loop_
_entity_poly.entity_id
_entity_poly.type
_entity_poly.pdbx_seq_one_letter_code
_entity_poly.pdbx_strand_id
1 'polypeptide(L)'
;MASDRRLGCLSIFLFIALCASLFVNFVLMIAAFQRVGGIKEAEPIPRFREILLQRGARATTDKIAVITMRGLISTSIPGNVTDSMVDDMRAALQQAREDHRVKAIVLEIDSPGGEVTASDEIYSAVVKTRARKPVVVYMDSLAASGGYYVSCGGKFLMANETTITGSIGVIIQTLNYEQLFNKIGLASVVFKSGKFKDMLNGARPITPEERELVQNFIMNTYDKFLGIVAKERNLPADLLRNTIADGRILSGKEALQNKLIDGLGELDDAFTKAKELANAPDAKVVKYGPPFSLSRFLRVFGESESKIELQLPKQLVPQLESGRAYFLPSYYAP
;
A
#
# COMPACT_ATOMS: atom_id res chain seq x y z
N MET A 1 60.02 -7.70 52.09
CA MET A 1 58.73 -7.11 52.61
C MET A 1 58.50 -5.63 52.31
N ALA A 2 59.53 -4.77 52.03
CA ALA A 2 59.33 -3.35 51.72
C ALA A 2 59.05 -3.09 50.19
N SER A 3 59.43 -4.00 49.30
CA SER A 3 59.26 -3.80 47.83
C SER A 3 57.81 -4.11 47.39
N ASP A 4 57.18 -5.10 47.98
CA ASP A 4 55.80 -5.53 47.61
C ASP A 4 54.73 -4.48 47.98
N ARG A 5 54.95 -3.76 49.10
CA ARG A 5 54.05 -2.65 49.47
C ARG A 5 54.13 -1.47 48.52
N ARG A 6 55.32 -1.18 47.94
CA ARG A 6 55.48 -0.10 46.98
C ARG A 6 54.85 -0.42 45.62
N LEU A 7 54.92 -1.68 45.17
CA LEU A 7 54.25 -2.12 43.95
C LEU A 7 52.69 -2.08 44.14
N GLY A 8 52.18 -2.49 45.31
CA GLY A 8 50.75 -2.44 45.58
C GLY A 8 50.20 -0.99 45.60
N CYS A 9 50.93 -0.05 46.24
CA CYS A 9 50.55 1.37 46.24
C CYS A 9 50.60 1.99 44.80
N LEU A 10 51.59 1.61 44.01
CA LEU A 10 51.69 2.09 42.62
C LEU A 10 50.53 1.54 41.73
N SER A 11 50.17 0.28 41.89
CA SER A 11 49.06 -0.32 41.18
C SER A 11 47.69 0.32 41.52
N ILE A 12 47.47 0.62 42.82
CA ILE A 12 46.24 1.30 43.28
C ILE A 12 46.23 2.75 42.71
N PHE A 13 47.38 3.45 42.73
CA PHE A 13 47.44 4.78 42.17
C PHE A 13 47.17 4.81 40.68
N LEU A 14 47.76 3.88 39.90
CA LEU A 14 47.48 3.72 38.47
C LEU A 14 46.05 3.40 38.17
N PHE A 15 45.42 2.52 38.99
CA PHE A 15 44.00 2.19 38.84
C PHE A 15 43.11 3.43 39.08
N ILE A 16 43.37 4.18 40.11
CA ILE A 16 42.62 5.41 40.41
C ILE A 16 42.82 6.46 39.29
N ALA A 17 44.06 6.61 38.79
CA ALA A 17 44.35 7.52 37.67
C ALA A 17 43.62 7.09 36.38
N LEU A 18 43.54 5.77 36.09
CA LEU A 18 42.79 5.22 34.97
C LEU A 18 41.27 5.46 35.11
N CYS A 19 40.69 5.22 36.28
CA CYS A 19 39.29 5.50 36.56
C CYS A 19 38.97 7.00 36.43
N ALA A 20 39.85 7.90 36.95
CA ALA A 20 39.67 9.33 36.78
C ALA A 20 39.75 9.78 35.32
N SER A 21 40.70 9.21 34.56
CA SER A 21 40.80 9.46 33.11
C SER A 21 39.57 9.02 32.33
N LEU A 22 39.04 7.80 32.62
CA LEU A 22 37.80 7.30 32.01
C LEU A 22 36.61 8.21 32.37
N PHE A 23 36.51 8.64 33.62
CA PHE A 23 35.44 9.54 34.04
C PHE A 23 35.52 10.91 33.35
N VAL A 24 36.72 11.50 33.25
CA VAL A 24 36.89 12.75 32.54
C VAL A 24 36.58 12.60 31.05
N ASN A 25 37.02 11.53 30.40
CA ASN A 25 36.67 11.26 29.00
C ASN A 25 35.17 11.07 28.83
N PHE A 26 34.48 10.42 29.74
CA PHE A 26 33.05 10.24 29.73
C PHE A 26 32.29 11.58 29.87
N VAL A 27 32.74 12.43 30.80
CA VAL A 27 32.16 13.77 30.99
C VAL A 27 32.41 14.66 29.75
N LEU A 28 33.63 14.60 29.17
CA LEU A 28 33.95 15.32 27.93
C LEU A 28 33.12 14.81 26.75
N MET A 29 32.86 13.52 26.67
CA MET A 29 31.98 12.92 25.67
C MET A 29 30.55 13.41 25.82
N ILE A 30 30.00 13.46 27.05
CA ILE A 30 28.67 14.02 27.31
C ILE A 30 28.66 15.54 26.97
N ALA A 31 29.67 16.30 27.35
CA ALA A 31 29.75 17.71 27.04
C ALA A 31 29.90 17.99 25.54
N ALA A 32 30.62 17.13 24.81
CA ALA A 32 30.68 17.15 23.34
C ALA A 32 29.32 16.82 22.72
N PHE A 33 28.63 15.83 23.25
CA PHE A 33 27.25 15.49 22.84
C PHE A 33 26.30 16.65 23.11
N GLN A 34 26.39 17.34 24.22
CA GLN A 34 25.58 18.53 24.54
C GLN A 34 25.92 19.76 23.69
N ARG A 35 27.19 19.93 23.28
CA ARG A 35 27.60 20.99 22.36
C ARG A 35 27.24 20.75 20.90
N VAL A 36 27.15 19.47 20.50
CA VAL A 36 26.56 19.02 19.22
C VAL A 36 25.03 19.10 19.28
N GLY A 37 24.43 19.24 20.46
CA GLY A 37 23.00 19.36 20.75
C GLY A 37 22.35 20.71 20.40
N GLY A 38 22.96 21.55 19.56
CA GLY A 38 22.25 22.37 18.58
C GLY A 38 21.84 21.50 17.38
N ILE A 39 21.30 20.30 17.65
CA ILE A 39 20.63 19.49 16.65
C ILE A 39 19.41 20.33 16.23
N LYS A 40 19.52 21.08 15.11
CA LYS A 40 18.39 21.29 14.24
C LYS A 40 17.70 19.93 14.21
N GLU A 41 16.41 19.88 14.57
CA GLU A 41 15.62 18.64 14.44
C GLU A 41 16.08 17.96 13.16
N ALA A 42 16.77 16.83 13.30
CA ALA A 42 17.31 16.11 12.15
C ALA A 42 16.09 15.83 11.28
N GLU A 43 16.07 16.38 10.06
CA GLU A 43 14.97 16.08 9.13
C GLU A 43 14.78 14.56 9.18
N PRO A 44 13.57 14.06 9.46
CA PRO A 44 13.34 12.63 9.63
C PRO A 44 13.89 11.93 8.40
N ILE A 45 14.75 10.94 8.61
CA ILE A 45 15.36 10.17 7.51
C ILE A 45 14.23 9.66 6.65
N PRO A 46 14.16 10.03 5.37
CA PRO A 46 13.04 9.67 4.52
C PRO A 46 12.95 8.14 4.43
N ARG A 47 11.78 7.58 4.74
CA ARG A 47 11.54 6.13 4.69
C ARG A 47 11.78 5.57 3.29
N PHE A 48 11.41 6.35 2.25
CA PHE A 48 11.54 5.96 0.85
C PHE A 48 12.70 6.71 0.21
N ARG A 49 13.57 5.98 -0.50
CA ARG A 49 14.65 6.56 -1.30
C ARG A 49 14.09 7.16 -2.58
N GLU A 50 14.67 8.27 -3.00
CA GLU A 50 14.31 8.91 -4.26
C GLU A 50 15.21 8.41 -5.40
N ILE A 51 14.59 7.93 -6.46
CA ILE A 51 15.24 7.53 -7.72
C ILE A 51 14.87 8.56 -8.76
N LEU A 52 15.86 9.21 -9.36
CA LEU A 52 15.64 10.23 -10.39
C LEU A 52 15.13 9.56 -11.67
N LEU A 53 13.94 9.95 -12.14
CA LEU A 53 13.38 9.54 -13.43
C LEU A 53 13.63 10.59 -14.51
N GLN A 54 13.31 11.87 -14.22
CA GLN A 54 13.52 12.97 -15.16
C GLN A 54 14.26 14.11 -14.46
N ARG A 55 15.23 14.68 -15.16
CA ARG A 55 15.94 15.87 -14.71
C ARG A 55 15.05 17.10 -14.83
N GLY A 56 15.10 18.00 -13.87
CA GLY A 56 14.52 19.32 -13.94
C GLY A 56 15.53 20.35 -14.48
N ALA A 57 15.15 21.62 -14.47
CA ALA A 57 16.09 22.70 -14.76
C ALA A 57 17.24 22.70 -13.72
N ARG A 58 18.45 23.18 -14.12
CA ARG A 58 19.67 23.07 -13.29
C ARG A 58 19.56 23.70 -11.90
N ALA A 59 18.72 24.71 -11.71
CA ALA A 59 18.60 25.46 -10.47
C ALA A 59 17.41 25.01 -9.61
N THR A 60 16.59 24.05 -10.04
CA THR A 60 15.37 23.68 -9.30
C THR A 60 15.62 22.65 -8.22
N THR A 61 15.04 22.88 -7.05
CA THR A 61 14.90 21.89 -5.98
C THR A 61 13.52 21.23 -6.00
N ASP A 62 12.59 21.79 -6.77
CA ASP A 62 11.22 21.32 -6.88
C ASP A 62 11.15 19.96 -7.57
N LYS A 63 10.23 19.12 -7.11
CA LYS A 63 10.09 17.75 -7.60
C LYS A 63 8.63 17.28 -7.66
N ILE A 64 8.37 16.38 -8.59
CA ILE A 64 7.16 15.56 -8.64
C ILE A 64 7.54 14.20 -8.09
N ALA A 65 6.80 13.73 -7.08
CA ALA A 65 7.00 12.40 -6.50
C ALA A 65 6.13 11.37 -7.21
N VAL A 66 6.75 10.31 -7.73
CA VAL A 66 6.04 9.15 -8.29
C VAL A 66 5.97 8.08 -7.22
N ILE A 67 4.75 7.68 -6.88
CA ILE A 67 4.44 6.60 -5.94
C ILE A 67 3.74 5.50 -6.73
N THR A 68 4.24 4.26 -6.64
CA THR A 68 3.70 3.13 -7.40
C THR A 68 2.93 2.20 -6.47
N MET A 69 1.70 1.85 -6.85
CA MET A 69 0.85 0.84 -6.21
C MET A 69 0.63 -0.31 -7.19
N ARG A 70 1.20 -1.49 -6.90
CA ARG A 70 1.13 -2.68 -7.78
C ARG A 70 0.65 -3.91 -7.05
N GLY A 71 -0.17 -4.72 -7.75
CA GLY A 71 -0.66 -6.01 -7.28
C GLY A 71 -1.93 -5.93 -6.45
N LEU A 72 -2.23 -7.01 -5.73
CA LEU A 72 -3.44 -7.14 -4.92
C LEU A 72 -3.40 -6.19 -3.72
N ILE A 73 -4.45 -5.41 -3.53
CA ILE A 73 -4.58 -4.51 -2.37
C ILE A 73 -4.95 -5.34 -1.14
N SER A 74 -4.04 -5.43 -0.17
CA SER A 74 -4.23 -6.21 1.06
C SER A 74 -3.54 -5.56 2.25
N THR A 75 -4.10 -5.77 3.44
CA THR A 75 -3.50 -5.39 4.72
C THR A 75 -2.40 -6.34 5.17
N SER A 76 -2.41 -7.58 4.68
CA SER A 76 -1.41 -8.60 5.02
C SER A 76 -0.87 -9.25 3.76
N ILE A 77 0.46 -9.34 3.65
CA ILE A 77 1.12 -10.11 2.59
C ILE A 77 1.45 -11.48 3.18
N PRO A 78 0.89 -12.59 2.64
CA PRO A 78 1.22 -13.93 3.12
C PRO A 78 2.73 -14.18 3.12
N GLY A 79 3.29 -14.55 4.29
CA GLY A 79 4.73 -14.80 4.45
C GLY A 79 5.58 -13.56 4.77
N ASN A 80 5.00 -12.39 4.91
CA ASN A 80 5.71 -11.17 5.28
C ASN A 80 5.01 -10.49 6.48
N VAL A 81 5.58 -10.59 7.65
CA VAL A 81 4.98 -10.10 8.92
C VAL A 81 5.12 -8.57 9.08
N THR A 82 5.90 -7.91 8.22
CA THR A 82 6.34 -6.53 8.45
C THR A 82 5.89 -5.51 7.40
N ASP A 83 5.46 -5.93 6.21
CA ASP A 83 5.17 -5.01 5.12
C ASP A 83 3.70 -5.12 4.69
N SER A 84 2.89 -4.13 5.04
CA SER A 84 1.52 -3.93 4.57
C SER A 84 1.53 -2.94 3.40
N MET A 85 0.87 -3.27 2.29
CA MET A 85 0.71 -2.31 1.17
C MET A 85 0.04 -1.02 1.66
N VAL A 86 -0.92 -1.12 2.57
CA VAL A 86 -1.63 0.04 3.14
C VAL A 86 -0.65 0.94 3.89
N ASP A 87 0.21 0.38 4.75
CA ASP A 87 1.17 1.15 5.55
C ASP A 87 2.24 1.79 4.67
N ASP A 88 2.71 1.08 3.65
CA ASP A 88 3.67 1.62 2.69
C ASP A 88 3.07 2.77 1.88
N MET A 89 1.85 2.61 1.38
CA MET A 89 1.16 3.66 0.63
C MET A 89 0.89 4.88 1.50
N ARG A 90 0.41 4.69 2.74
CA ARG A 90 0.18 5.78 3.69
C ARG A 90 1.47 6.53 4.02
N ALA A 91 2.56 5.81 4.28
CA ALA A 91 3.86 6.40 4.59
C ALA A 91 4.47 7.14 3.38
N ALA A 92 4.37 6.59 2.16
CA ALA A 92 4.86 7.24 0.95
C ALA A 92 4.08 8.54 0.64
N LEU A 93 2.75 8.48 0.74
CA LEU A 93 1.89 9.65 0.58
C LEU A 93 2.15 10.70 1.68
N GLN A 94 2.40 10.28 2.92
CA GLN A 94 2.76 11.17 4.01
C GLN A 94 4.10 11.85 3.75
N GLN A 95 5.15 11.09 3.41
CA GLN A 95 6.47 11.63 3.07
C GLN A 95 6.37 12.67 1.93
N ALA A 96 5.64 12.34 0.86
CA ALA A 96 5.44 13.26 -0.26
C ALA A 96 4.66 14.51 0.14
N ARG A 97 3.68 14.38 1.03
CA ARG A 97 2.88 15.51 1.52
C ARG A 97 3.68 16.46 2.40
N GLU A 98 4.60 15.94 3.21
CA GLU A 98 5.39 16.71 4.19
C GLU A 98 6.64 17.33 3.57
N ASP A 99 7.26 16.75 2.56
CA ASP A 99 8.41 17.33 1.86
C ASP A 99 8.00 18.58 1.05
N HIS A 100 8.40 19.75 1.50
CA HIS A 100 8.07 21.04 0.86
C HIS A 100 8.59 21.18 -0.59
N ARG A 101 9.59 20.39 -0.97
CA ARG A 101 10.14 20.35 -2.34
C ARG A 101 9.23 19.56 -3.28
N VAL A 102 8.42 18.63 -2.76
CA VAL A 102 7.41 17.93 -3.57
C VAL A 102 6.25 18.86 -3.84
N LYS A 103 6.00 19.18 -5.11
CA LYS A 103 4.94 20.10 -5.55
C LYS A 103 3.67 19.39 -5.98
N ALA A 104 3.80 18.18 -6.55
CA ALA A 104 2.69 17.29 -6.86
C ALA A 104 3.13 15.84 -6.76
N ILE A 105 2.15 14.94 -6.79
CA ILE A 105 2.35 13.50 -6.76
C ILE A 105 1.75 12.89 -8.03
N VAL A 106 2.45 11.93 -8.63
CA VAL A 106 1.89 10.98 -9.60
C VAL A 106 1.74 9.64 -8.90
N LEU A 107 0.51 9.17 -8.77
CA LEU A 107 0.19 7.86 -8.21
C LEU A 107 0.00 6.89 -9.40
N GLU A 108 1.02 6.08 -9.65
CA GLU A 108 1.01 5.02 -10.67
C GLU A 108 0.31 3.79 -10.10
N ILE A 109 -0.80 3.36 -10.70
CA ILE A 109 -1.60 2.22 -10.24
C ILE A 109 -1.59 1.10 -11.29
N ASP A 110 -1.22 -0.10 -10.85
CA ASP A 110 -1.30 -1.35 -11.61
C ASP A 110 -1.85 -2.45 -10.68
N SER A 111 -3.18 -2.47 -10.48
CA SER A 111 -3.84 -3.29 -9.47
C SER A 111 -5.23 -3.77 -9.92
N PRO A 112 -5.54 -5.06 -9.70
CA PRO A 112 -6.90 -5.58 -9.89
C PRO A 112 -7.88 -5.12 -8.80
N GLY A 113 -7.39 -4.48 -7.73
CA GLY A 113 -8.14 -4.21 -6.52
C GLY A 113 -7.73 -5.13 -5.37
N GLY A 114 -8.63 -5.39 -4.43
CA GLY A 114 -8.36 -6.25 -3.28
C GLY A 114 -9.34 -6.01 -2.13
N GLU A 115 -8.84 -6.07 -0.90
CA GLU A 115 -9.66 -5.90 0.29
C GLU A 115 -10.33 -4.54 0.34
N VAL A 116 -11.61 -4.54 0.72
CA VAL A 116 -12.45 -3.34 0.81
C VAL A 116 -11.83 -2.32 1.77
N THR A 117 -11.52 -2.75 2.99
CA THR A 117 -10.98 -1.85 4.03
C THR A 117 -9.61 -1.29 3.64
N ALA A 118 -8.73 -2.12 3.09
CA ALA A 118 -7.42 -1.69 2.59
C ALA A 118 -7.54 -0.63 1.49
N SER A 119 -8.45 -0.85 0.54
CA SER A 119 -8.73 0.10 -0.55
C SER A 119 -9.28 1.44 -0.01
N ASP A 120 -10.18 1.40 0.97
CA ASP A 120 -10.75 2.58 1.61
C ASP A 120 -9.72 3.39 2.41
N GLU A 121 -8.81 2.72 3.11
CA GLU A 121 -7.71 3.38 3.84
C GLU A 121 -6.74 4.08 2.90
N ILE A 122 -6.36 3.43 1.79
CA ILE A 122 -5.47 4.04 0.79
C ILE A 122 -6.19 5.21 0.10
N TYR A 123 -7.45 5.05 -0.31
CA TYR A 123 -8.27 6.15 -0.85
C TYR A 123 -8.28 7.35 0.09
N SER A 124 -8.55 7.13 1.37
CA SER A 124 -8.57 8.19 2.38
C SER A 124 -7.22 8.90 2.50
N ALA A 125 -6.10 8.17 2.41
CA ALA A 125 -4.76 8.74 2.41
C ALA A 125 -4.49 9.59 1.14
N VAL A 126 -4.97 9.15 -0.04
CA VAL A 126 -4.89 9.92 -1.30
C VAL A 126 -5.69 11.21 -1.19
N VAL A 127 -6.94 11.16 -0.73
CA VAL A 127 -7.79 12.33 -0.53
C VAL A 127 -7.16 13.34 0.43
N LYS A 128 -6.62 12.86 1.57
CA LYS A 128 -5.91 13.70 2.54
C LYS A 128 -4.67 14.38 1.93
N THR A 129 -3.99 13.68 1.02
CA THR A 129 -2.82 14.21 0.32
C THR A 129 -3.25 15.22 -0.75
N ARG A 130 -4.29 14.91 -1.54
CA ARG A 130 -4.87 15.79 -2.57
C ARG A 130 -5.32 17.15 -2.01
N ALA A 131 -5.75 17.20 -0.77
CA ALA A 131 -6.14 18.45 -0.10
C ALA A 131 -4.96 19.42 0.11
N ARG A 132 -3.71 18.95 0.04
CA ARG A 132 -2.51 19.77 0.22
C ARG A 132 -1.68 19.93 -1.06
N LYS A 133 -1.62 18.89 -1.88
CA LYS A 133 -0.82 18.85 -3.12
C LYS A 133 -1.59 18.13 -4.21
N PRO A 134 -1.54 18.57 -5.46
CA PRO A 134 -2.17 17.86 -6.56
C PRO A 134 -1.70 16.41 -6.61
N VAL A 135 -2.64 15.47 -6.75
CA VAL A 135 -2.37 14.05 -7.00
C VAL A 135 -2.95 13.71 -8.37
N VAL A 136 -2.08 13.42 -9.32
CA VAL A 136 -2.44 12.85 -10.62
C VAL A 136 -2.36 11.34 -10.49
N VAL A 137 -3.44 10.65 -10.79
CA VAL A 137 -3.44 9.18 -10.87
C VAL A 137 -3.17 8.79 -12.31
N TYR A 138 -2.17 7.95 -12.51
CA TYR A 138 -1.92 7.25 -13.77
C TYR A 138 -2.28 5.77 -13.60
N MET A 139 -3.28 5.34 -14.35
CA MET A 139 -3.68 3.94 -14.42
C MET A 139 -2.84 3.27 -15.50
N ASP A 140 -1.94 2.38 -15.09
CA ASP A 140 -1.08 1.63 -16.01
C ASP A 140 -1.88 0.53 -16.73
N SER A 141 -1.47 -0.70 -16.75
CA SER A 141 -2.15 -1.80 -17.44
C SER A 141 -3.51 -2.14 -16.81
N LEU A 142 -3.62 -2.02 -15.49
CA LEU A 142 -4.79 -2.45 -14.72
C LEU A 142 -5.03 -1.53 -13.52
N ALA A 143 -6.21 -0.94 -13.44
CA ALA A 143 -6.66 -0.18 -12.27
C ALA A 143 -8.17 -0.41 -12.08
N ALA A 144 -8.54 -1.63 -11.69
CA ALA A 144 -9.92 -2.07 -11.61
C ALA A 144 -10.39 -2.26 -10.17
N SER A 145 -11.69 -2.15 -9.94
CA SER A 145 -12.34 -2.42 -8.66
C SER A 145 -11.71 -1.61 -7.52
N GLY A 146 -11.06 -2.23 -6.51
CA GLY A 146 -10.32 -1.51 -5.46
C GLY A 146 -9.25 -0.57 -6.01
N GLY A 147 -8.61 -0.90 -7.15
CA GLY A 147 -7.66 -0.02 -7.84
C GLY A 147 -8.34 1.24 -8.38
N TYR A 148 -9.53 1.10 -8.97
CA TYR A 148 -10.34 2.25 -9.40
C TYR A 148 -10.88 3.05 -8.20
N TYR A 149 -11.29 2.36 -7.12
CA TYR A 149 -11.71 2.99 -5.88
C TYR A 149 -10.64 3.95 -5.33
N VAL A 150 -9.39 3.49 -5.25
CA VAL A 150 -8.25 4.30 -4.82
C VAL A 150 -8.01 5.45 -5.80
N SER A 151 -8.11 5.18 -7.11
CA SER A 151 -7.91 6.17 -8.17
C SER A 151 -8.86 7.36 -8.04
N CYS A 152 -10.10 7.14 -7.60
CA CYS A 152 -11.07 8.21 -7.36
C CYS A 152 -10.59 9.26 -6.34
N GLY A 153 -9.60 8.93 -5.50
CA GLY A 153 -8.97 9.89 -4.59
C GLY A 153 -8.10 10.94 -5.28
N GLY A 154 -7.71 10.77 -6.54
CA GLY A 154 -6.90 11.70 -7.31
C GLY A 154 -7.62 13.01 -7.67
N LYS A 155 -6.85 14.02 -8.06
CA LYS A 155 -7.37 15.28 -8.61
C LYS A 155 -7.59 15.18 -10.12
N PHE A 156 -6.77 14.40 -10.81
CA PHE A 156 -6.84 14.12 -12.23
C PHE A 156 -6.52 12.66 -12.46
N LEU A 157 -7.38 11.95 -13.19
CA LEU A 157 -7.26 10.54 -13.50
C LEU A 157 -6.92 10.38 -14.97
N MET A 158 -5.79 9.74 -15.25
CA MET A 158 -5.30 9.45 -16.60
C MET A 158 -5.08 7.95 -16.75
N ALA A 159 -5.37 7.42 -17.92
CA ALA A 159 -5.14 6.02 -18.27
C ALA A 159 -4.57 5.90 -19.69
N ASN A 160 -3.91 4.78 -20.00
CA ASN A 160 -3.70 4.40 -21.39
C ASN A 160 -5.03 3.97 -22.02
N GLU A 161 -5.17 4.10 -23.34
CA GLU A 161 -6.39 3.74 -24.06
C GLU A 161 -6.82 2.29 -23.80
N THR A 162 -5.85 1.41 -23.63
CA THR A 162 -6.01 -0.05 -23.42
C THR A 162 -6.05 -0.48 -21.97
N THR A 163 -5.85 0.42 -21.02
CA THR A 163 -5.92 0.13 -19.58
C THR A 163 -7.25 -0.55 -19.24
N ILE A 164 -7.19 -1.61 -18.44
CA ILE A 164 -8.38 -2.25 -17.88
C ILE A 164 -8.74 -1.53 -16.58
N THR A 165 -9.97 -1.01 -16.50
CA THR A 165 -10.46 -0.29 -15.32
C THR A 165 -11.96 -0.57 -15.06
N GLY A 166 -12.63 0.26 -14.25
CA GLY A 166 -14.02 0.02 -13.87
C GLY A 166 -14.15 -1.08 -12.83
N SER A 167 -14.92 -2.12 -13.12
CA SER A 167 -15.24 -3.19 -12.16
C SER A 167 -15.77 -2.64 -10.84
N ILE A 168 -16.72 -1.68 -10.94
CA ILE A 168 -17.35 -1.05 -9.77
C ILE A 168 -18.34 -2.05 -9.19
N GLY A 169 -17.88 -2.78 -8.18
CA GLY A 169 -18.66 -3.86 -7.57
C GLY A 169 -17.97 -4.46 -6.35
N VAL A 170 -18.68 -5.33 -5.64
CA VAL A 170 -18.22 -6.04 -4.44
C VAL A 170 -18.58 -7.51 -4.56
N ILE A 171 -17.65 -8.39 -4.22
CA ILE A 171 -17.88 -9.84 -4.18
C ILE A 171 -17.44 -10.41 -2.83
N ILE A 172 -18.17 -11.44 -2.37
CA ILE A 172 -17.73 -12.40 -1.37
C ILE A 172 -17.91 -13.78 -2.00
N GLN A 173 -16.82 -14.53 -2.08
CA GLN A 173 -16.84 -15.86 -2.67
C GLN A 173 -16.54 -16.92 -1.62
N THR A 174 -17.27 -18.02 -1.66
CA THR A 174 -17.00 -19.22 -0.87
C THR A 174 -17.19 -20.44 -1.74
N LEU A 175 -16.47 -21.51 -1.45
CA LEU A 175 -16.59 -22.77 -2.16
C LEU A 175 -17.48 -23.73 -1.36
N ASN A 176 -18.50 -24.32 -2.00
CA ASN A 176 -19.28 -25.39 -1.41
C ASN A 176 -18.70 -26.75 -1.81
N TYR A 177 -18.25 -27.52 -0.83
CA TYR A 177 -17.68 -28.87 -0.98
C TYR A 177 -18.45 -29.96 -0.25
N GLU A 178 -19.68 -29.68 0.20
CA GLU A 178 -20.55 -30.64 0.92
C GLU A 178 -20.74 -31.95 0.14
N GLN A 179 -21.08 -31.86 -1.15
CA GLN A 179 -21.30 -33.06 -1.97
C GLN A 179 -20.02 -33.89 -2.16
N LEU A 180 -18.84 -33.23 -2.19
CA LEU A 180 -17.57 -33.94 -2.22
C LEU A 180 -17.36 -34.73 -0.92
N PHE A 181 -17.59 -34.07 0.23
CA PHE A 181 -17.45 -34.71 1.54
C PHE A 181 -18.37 -35.93 1.66
N ASN A 182 -19.62 -35.79 1.25
CA ASN A 182 -20.56 -36.90 1.25
C ASN A 182 -20.08 -38.10 0.38
N LYS A 183 -19.48 -37.84 -0.79
CA LYS A 183 -18.96 -38.89 -1.68
C LYS A 183 -17.78 -39.65 -1.10
N ILE A 184 -16.96 -39.02 -0.27
CA ILE A 184 -15.76 -39.64 0.36
C ILE A 184 -16.03 -40.10 1.80
N GLY A 185 -17.29 -40.02 2.29
CA GLY A 185 -17.67 -40.46 3.61
C GLY A 185 -17.22 -39.56 4.76
N LEU A 186 -16.96 -38.27 4.48
CA LEU A 186 -16.64 -37.27 5.50
C LEU A 186 -17.90 -36.49 5.92
N ALA A 187 -18.04 -36.21 7.21
CA ALA A 187 -19.10 -35.36 7.74
C ALA A 187 -18.48 -34.23 8.57
N SER A 188 -18.88 -32.99 8.31
CA SER A 188 -18.50 -31.84 9.12
C SER A 188 -19.43 -31.74 10.33
N VAL A 189 -18.88 -31.71 11.53
CA VAL A 189 -19.63 -31.52 12.79
C VAL A 189 -19.27 -30.18 13.37
N VAL A 190 -20.26 -29.29 13.52
CA VAL A 190 -20.06 -27.93 14.00
C VAL A 190 -20.84 -27.69 15.29
N PHE A 191 -20.16 -27.32 16.36
CA PHE A 191 -20.78 -26.80 17.56
C PHE A 191 -20.67 -25.26 17.55
N LYS A 192 -21.80 -24.55 17.66
CA LYS A 192 -21.84 -23.11 17.51
C LYS A 192 -22.73 -22.44 18.56
N SER A 193 -22.32 -21.26 19.01
CA SER A 193 -23.03 -20.47 20.01
C SER A 193 -24.22 -19.68 19.44
N GLY A 194 -24.39 -19.62 18.14
CA GLY A 194 -25.47 -18.87 17.49
C GLY A 194 -25.72 -19.31 16.06
N LYS A 195 -26.94 -19.06 15.56
CA LYS A 195 -27.45 -19.52 14.26
C LYS A 195 -26.48 -19.24 13.09
N PHE A 196 -25.91 -18.06 13.05
CA PHE A 196 -25.09 -17.57 11.93
C PHE A 196 -23.57 -17.68 12.14
N LYS A 197 -23.10 -18.32 13.25
CA LYS A 197 -21.67 -18.35 13.57
C LYS A 197 -20.82 -19.12 12.56
N ASP A 198 -21.43 -20.06 11.84
CA ASP A 198 -20.84 -20.87 10.78
C ASP A 198 -21.33 -20.46 9.36
N MET A 199 -21.80 -19.22 9.24
CA MET A 199 -22.19 -18.65 7.95
C MET A 199 -21.03 -18.73 6.95
N LEU A 200 -21.32 -19.01 5.68
CA LEU A 200 -20.35 -19.22 4.60
C LEU A 200 -19.49 -20.49 4.78
N ASN A 201 -19.88 -21.43 5.66
CA ASN A 201 -19.25 -22.74 5.74
C ASN A 201 -19.58 -23.55 4.48
N GLY A 202 -18.55 -23.92 3.71
CA GLY A 202 -18.72 -24.70 2.47
C GLY A 202 -19.08 -26.18 2.66
N ALA A 203 -19.05 -26.71 3.91
CA ALA A 203 -19.39 -28.07 4.21
C ALA A 203 -20.94 -28.33 4.33
N ARG A 204 -21.75 -27.30 4.14
CA ARG A 204 -23.22 -27.38 4.15
C ARG A 204 -23.84 -26.34 3.20
N PRO A 205 -25.13 -26.51 2.82
CA PRO A 205 -25.85 -25.52 2.05
C PRO A 205 -25.94 -24.18 2.81
N ILE A 206 -25.90 -23.09 2.05
CA ILE A 206 -26.20 -21.75 2.58
C ILE A 206 -27.74 -21.62 2.74
N THR A 207 -28.18 -21.12 3.89
CA THR A 207 -29.61 -20.90 4.11
C THR A 207 -30.12 -19.63 3.41
N PRO A 208 -31.44 -19.49 3.14
CA PRO A 208 -32.00 -18.26 2.57
C PRO A 208 -31.70 -17.02 3.39
N GLU A 209 -31.79 -17.12 4.71
CA GLU A 209 -31.50 -15.98 5.62
C GLU A 209 -30.00 -15.61 5.61
N GLU A 210 -29.10 -16.59 5.56
CA GLU A 210 -27.67 -16.32 5.42
C GLU A 210 -27.35 -15.63 4.10
N ARG A 211 -28.00 -16.08 3.02
CA ARG A 211 -27.87 -15.45 1.69
C ARG A 211 -28.32 -13.99 1.72
N GLU A 212 -29.44 -13.70 2.37
CA GLU A 212 -29.96 -12.35 2.50
C GLU A 212 -29.00 -11.46 3.31
N LEU A 213 -28.49 -11.96 4.45
CA LEU A 213 -27.53 -11.20 5.27
C LEU A 213 -26.26 -10.87 4.49
N VAL A 214 -25.68 -11.83 3.77
CA VAL A 214 -24.47 -11.62 2.96
C VAL A 214 -24.76 -10.65 1.81
N GLN A 215 -25.90 -10.81 1.13
CA GLN A 215 -26.28 -9.92 0.04
C GLN A 215 -26.49 -8.48 0.52
N ASN A 216 -27.12 -8.27 1.66
CA ASN A 216 -27.30 -6.96 2.26
C ASN A 216 -25.96 -6.31 2.64
N PHE A 217 -25.02 -7.10 3.19
CA PHE A 217 -23.68 -6.61 3.47
C PHE A 217 -22.93 -6.18 2.19
N ILE A 218 -23.01 -6.99 1.13
CA ILE A 218 -22.44 -6.67 -0.18
C ILE A 218 -23.04 -5.38 -0.73
N MET A 219 -24.37 -5.23 -0.68
CA MET A 219 -25.06 -4.05 -1.23
C MET A 219 -24.71 -2.79 -0.45
N ASN A 220 -24.63 -2.83 0.88
CA ASN A 220 -24.19 -1.68 1.69
C ASN A 220 -22.75 -1.25 1.34
N THR A 221 -21.85 -2.23 1.12
CA THR A 221 -20.46 -1.94 0.73
C THR A 221 -20.39 -1.40 -0.70
N TYR A 222 -21.18 -1.95 -1.61
CA TYR A 222 -21.32 -1.45 -2.98
C TYR A 222 -21.85 -0.01 -3.02
N ASP A 223 -22.86 0.31 -2.22
CA ASP A 223 -23.41 1.66 -2.15
C ASP A 223 -22.37 2.69 -1.68
N LYS A 224 -21.46 2.31 -0.78
CA LYS A 224 -20.31 3.15 -0.41
C LYS A 224 -19.39 3.37 -1.61
N PHE A 225 -19.05 2.33 -2.36
CA PHE A 225 -18.19 2.45 -3.55
C PHE A 225 -18.85 3.35 -4.59
N LEU A 226 -20.10 3.06 -4.93
CA LEU A 226 -20.89 3.84 -5.87
C LEU A 226 -20.99 5.31 -5.47
N GLY A 227 -21.21 5.58 -4.19
CA GLY A 227 -21.28 6.93 -3.64
C GLY A 227 -19.97 7.70 -3.78
N ILE A 228 -18.82 7.03 -3.60
CA ILE A 228 -17.50 7.64 -3.83
C ILE A 228 -17.34 7.99 -5.31
N VAL A 229 -17.64 7.06 -6.22
CA VAL A 229 -17.54 7.30 -7.66
C VAL A 229 -18.45 8.45 -8.07
N ALA A 230 -19.70 8.44 -7.63
CA ALA A 230 -20.68 9.49 -7.92
C ALA A 230 -20.18 10.87 -7.47
N LYS A 231 -19.67 10.95 -6.26
CA LYS A 231 -19.11 12.18 -5.67
C LYS A 231 -17.87 12.66 -6.42
N GLU A 232 -16.89 11.80 -6.59
CA GLU A 232 -15.57 12.19 -7.10
C GLU A 232 -15.58 12.43 -8.62
N ARG A 233 -16.52 11.80 -9.34
CA ARG A 233 -16.71 12.00 -10.78
C ARG A 233 -17.83 12.98 -11.12
N ASN A 234 -18.53 13.50 -10.09
CA ASN A 234 -19.69 14.38 -10.26
C ASN A 234 -20.76 13.79 -11.20
N LEU A 235 -21.10 12.51 -10.98
CA LEU A 235 -22.09 11.76 -11.76
C LEU A 235 -23.24 11.31 -10.86
N PRO A 236 -24.50 11.27 -11.38
CA PRO A 236 -25.61 10.75 -10.61
C PRO A 236 -25.41 9.26 -10.26
N ALA A 237 -25.59 8.89 -8.99
CA ALA A 237 -25.43 7.51 -8.53
C ALA A 237 -26.38 6.54 -9.25
N ASP A 238 -27.62 6.95 -9.49
CA ASP A 238 -28.62 6.13 -10.21
C ASP A 238 -28.23 5.90 -11.66
N LEU A 239 -27.64 6.90 -12.33
CA LEU A 239 -27.12 6.71 -13.69
C LEU A 239 -25.99 5.67 -13.69
N LEU A 240 -25.04 5.80 -12.77
CA LEU A 240 -23.93 4.85 -12.66
C LEU A 240 -24.44 3.43 -12.38
N ARG A 241 -25.35 3.27 -11.42
CA ARG A 241 -25.94 1.99 -11.04
C ARG A 241 -26.62 1.28 -12.21
N ASN A 242 -27.38 2.03 -13.01
CA ASN A 242 -28.17 1.49 -14.10
C ASN A 242 -27.40 1.34 -15.42
N THR A 243 -26.12 1.75 -15.48
CA THR A 243 -25.34 1.71 -16.73
C THR A 243 -24.03 0.94 -16.61
N ILE A 244 -23.07 1.46 -15.85
CA ILE A 244 -21.66 1.01 -15.88
C ILE A 244 -21.12 0.52 -14.52
N ALA A 245 -21.88 0.71 -13.45
CA ALA A 245 -21.46 0.28 -12.11
C ALA A 245 -22.08 -1.10 -11.73
N ASP A 246 -22.13 -2.03 -12.67
CA ASP A 246 -22.66 -3.39 -12.51
C ASP A 246 -21.54 -4.43 -12.34
N GLY A 247 -20.30 -3.99 -12.09
CA GLY A 247 -19.14 -4.86 -11.96
C GLY A 247 -18.38 -5.12 -13.26
N ARG A 248 -18.85 -4.58 -14.39
CA ARG A 248 -18.16 -4.76 -15.67
C ARG A 248 -16.80 -4.04 -15.70
N ILE A 249 -15.86 -4.62 -16.43
CA ILE A 249 -14.59 -3.96 -16.78
C ILE A 249 -14.80 -3.03 -17.98
N LEU A 250 -13.97 -2.00 -18.06
CA LEU A 250 -13.95 -1.02 -19.13
C LEU A 250 -12.51 -0.82 -19.60
N SER A 251 -12.32 -0.51 -20.88
CA SER A 251 -11.06 0.03 -21.38
C SER A 251 -10.89 1.49 -20.91
N GLY A 252 -9.64 2.00 -20.95
CA GLY A 252 -9.39 3.43 -20.67
C GLY A 252 -10.20 4.34 -21.59
N LYS A 253 -10.37 3.98 -22.86
CA LYS A 253 -11.20 4.72 -23.81
C LYS A 253 -12.68 4.77 -23.39
N GLU A 254 -13.25 3.63 -23.00
CA GLU A 254 -14.64 3.58 -22.48
C GLU A 254 -14.78 4.32 -21.16
N ALA A 255 -13.79 4.25 -20.28
CA ALA A 255 -13.78 5.00 -19.02
C ALA A 255 -13.79 6.51 -19.26
N LEU A 256 -13.04 7.02 -20.26
CA LEU A 256 -13.09 8.43 -20.65
C LEU A 256 -14.47 8.82 -21.20
N GLN A 257 -15.04 8.02 -22.10
CA GLN A 257 -16.37 8.25 -22.67
C GLN A 257 -17.46 8.34 -21.60
N ASN A 258 -17.33 7.50 -20.57
CA ASN A 258 -18.24 7.46 -19.42
C ASN A 258 -17.85 8.44 -18.29
N LYS A 259 -16.89 9.33 -18.50
CA LYS A 259 -16.41 10.35 -17.52
C LYS A 259 -15.86 9.75 -16.23
N LEU A 260 -15.44 8.50 -16.25
CA LEU A 260 -14.81 7.84 -15.11
C LEU A 260 -13.33 8.25 -14.94
N ILE A 261 -12.71 8.79 -15.99
CA ILE A 261 -11.37 9.38 -15.97
C ILE A 261 -11.39 10.73 -16.68
N ASP A 262 -10.30 11.49 -16.59
CA ASP A 262 -10.20 12.87 -17.11
C ASP A 262 -9.41 12.97 -18.42
N GLY A 263 -8.61 11.95 -18.73
CA GLY A 263 -7.82 11.96 -19.96
C GLY A 263 -7.18 10.62 -20.28
N LEU A 264 -6.77 10.50 -21.55
CA LEU A 264 -5.91 9.40 -22.03
C LEU A 264 -4.49 9.92 -22.22
N GLY A 265 -3.51 9.06 -21.99
CA GLY A 265 -2.10 9.38 -22.17
C GLY A 265 -1.18 8.30 -21.62
N GLU A 266 0.11 8.58 -21.73
CA GLU A 266 1.18 7.75 -21.18
C GLU A 266 1.66 8.30 -19.82
N LEU A 267 2.54 7.57 -19.16
CA LEU A 267 3.08 7.97 -17.84
C LEU A 267 3.78 9.35 -17.90
N ASP A 268 4.46 9.68 -18.98
CA ASP A 268 5.13 10.97 -19.18
C ASP A 268 4.13 12.13 -19.31
N ASP A 269 2.93 11.87 -19.86
CA ASP A 269 1.84 12.85 -19.91
C ASP A 269 1.30 13.12 -18.49
N ALA A 270 1.25 12.10 -17.63
CA ALA A 270 0.89 12.26 -16.22
C ALA A 270 1.93 13.11 -15.47
N PHE A 271 3.23 12.97 -15.77
CA PHE A 271 4.25 13.86 -15.20
C PHE A 271 4.05 15.31 -15.65
N THR A 272 3.77 15.51 -16.93
CA THR A 272 3.49 16.82 -17.50
C THR A 272 2.26 17.45 -16.85
N LYS A 273 1.18 16.67 -16.68
CA LYS A 273 -0.03 17.12 -16.01
C LYS A 273 0.19 17.46 -14.54
N ALA A 274 1.01 16.68 -13.83
CA ALA A 274 1.36 16.96 -12.44
C ALA A 274 2.17 18.26 -12.31
N LYS A 275 3.12 18.52 -13.21
CA LYS A 275 3.88 19.78 -13.28
C LYS A 275 2.96 20.98 -13.56
N GLU A 276 2.01 20.82 -14.49
CA GLU A 276 0.99 21.83 -14.81
C GLU A 276 0.15 22.19 -13.58
N LEU A 277 -0.46 21.18 -12.94
CA LEU A 277 -1.33 21.39 -11.78
C LEU A 277 -0.63 21.98 -10.57
N ALA A 278 0.69 21.80 -10.49
CA ALA A 278 1.53 22.32 -9.42
C ALA A 278 2.17 23.68 -9.75
N ASN A 279 1.99 24.22 -10.96
CA ASN A 279 2.71 25.39 -11.48
C ASN A 279 4.25 25.25 -11.30
N ALA A 280 4.78 24.05 -11.58
CA ALA A 280 6.20 23.71 -11.41
C ALA A 280 6.76 23.04 -12.68
N PRO A 281 6.83 23.75 -13.82
CA PRO A 281 7.22 23.16 -15.11
C PRO A 281 8.64 22.59 -15.09
N ASP A 282 9.53 23.19 -14.34
CA ASP A 282 10.94 22.82 -14.24
C ASP A 282 11.23 21.74 -13.18
N ALA A 283 10.22 21.24 -12.48
CA ALA A 283 10.40 20.25 -11.44
C ALA A 283 10.99 18.95 -11.99
N LYS A 284 11.97 18.39 -11.26
CA LYS A 284 12.46 17.04 -11.55
C LYS A 284 11.41 16.00 -11.15
N VAL A 285 11.44 14.83 -11.78
CA VAL A 285 10.57 13.70 -11.43
C VAL A 285 11.40 12.66 -10.68
N VAL A 286 10.94 12.30 -9.49
CA VAL A 286 11.59 11.30 -8.64
C VAL A 286 10.60 10.20 -8.27
N LYS A 287 11.03 8.94 -8.36
CA LYS A 287 10.26 7.78 -7.94
C LYS A 287 10.66 7.37 -6.54
N TYR A 288 9.68 7.10 -5.69
CA TYR A 288 9.92 6.51 -4.39
C TYR A 288 10.22 5.02 -4.54
N GLY A 289 11.47 4.65 -4.25
CA GLY A 289 11.89 3.26 -4.17
C GLY A 289 11.42 2.60 -2.87
N PRO A 290 11.43 1.25 -2.81
CA PRO A 290 11.04 0.55 -1.60
C PRO A 290 11.88 1.00 -0.40
N PRO A 291 11.30 1.00 0.82
CA PRO A 291 12.05 1.31 2.02
C PRO A 291 13.21 0.33 2.21
N PHE A 292 14.32 0.81 2.79
CA PHE A 292 15.42 -0.08 3.14
C PHE A 292 14.95 -1.04 4.24
N SER A 293 14.97 -2.34 3.95
CA SER A 293 14.68 -3.40 4.92
C SER A 293 15.91 -4.28 5.08
N LEU A 294 16.44 -4.31 6.32
CA LEU A 294 17.59 -5.15 6.66
C LEU A 294 17.27 -6.64 6.44
N SER A 295 16.03 -7.04 6.67
CA SER A 295 15.57 -8.41 6.41
C SER A 295 15.60 -8.76 4.91
N ARG A 296 15.25 -7.81 4.04
CA ARG A 296 15.36 -7.96 2.58
C ARG A 296 16.82 -8.01 2.13
N PHE A 297 17.68 -7.19 2.74
CA PHE A 297 19.12 -7.20 2.49
C PHE A 297 19.76 -8.52 2.93
N LEU A 298 19.43 -9.03 4.11
CA LEU A 298 19.96 -10.29 4.63
C LEU A 298 19.45 -11.50 3.82
N ARG A 299 18.24 -11.47 3.27
CA ARG A 299 17.74 -12.52 2.36
C ARG A 299 18.58 -12.64 1.09
N VAL A 300 19.00 -11.53 0.50
CA VAL A 300 19.86 -11.54 -0.72
C VAL A 300 21.21 -12.20 -0.44
N PHE A 301 21.71 -12.14 0.80
CA PHE A 301 22.98 -12.76 1.19
C PHE A 301 22.81 -14.14 1.88
N GLY A 302 21.59 -14.50 2.31
CA GLY A 302 21.31 -15.74 3.03
C GLY A 302 20.79 -16.90 2.16
N GLU A 303 20.38 -16.64 0.93
CA GLU A 303 19.87 -17.66 0.00
C GLU A 303 21.00 -18.29 -0.85
N SER A 304 22.03 -18.84 -0.18
CA SER A 304 23.06 -19.68 -0.84
C SER A 304 22.92 -21.15 -0.46
N GLU A 305 21.71 -21.64 -0.17
CA GLU A 305 21.44 -23.07 -0.14
C GLU A 305 20.34 -23.40 -1.14
N SER A 306 20.77 -23.94 -2.28
CA SER A 306 19.91 -24.51 -3.32
C SER A 306 19.18 -25.75 -2.79
N LYS A 307 18.04 -25.56 -2.13
CA LYS A 307 16.99 -26.57 -2.10
C LYS A 307 16.14 -26.38 -3.35
N ILE A 308 16.30 -27.30 -4.32
CA ILE A 308 15.34 -27.46 -5.42
C ILE A 308 14.06 -28.01 -4.77
N GLU A 309 13.26 -27.12 -4.17
CA GLU A 309 11.85 -27.39 -3.96
C GLU A 309 11.16 -27.15 -5.31
N LEU A 310 10.55 -28.20 -5.86
CA LEU A 310 9.61 -28.07 -6.97
C LEU A 310 8.42 -27.25 -6.45
N GLN A 311 8.60 -25.93 -6.38
CA GLN A 311 7.49 -25.02 -6.13
C GLN A 311 6.69 -24.93 -7.42
N LEU A 312 5.60 -25.69 -7.49
CA LEU A 312 4.50 -25.30 -8.36
C LEU A 312 4.25 -23.82 -8.13
N PRO A 313 4.14 -23.00 -9.18
CA PRO A 313 4.02 -21.56 -9.03
C PRO A 313 2.76 -21.21 -8.25
N LYS A 314 2.89 -20.99 -6.95
CA LYS A 314 1.83 -20.47 -6.06
C LYS A 314 1.41 -19.04 -6.43
N GLN A 315 2.02 -18.47 -7.49
CA GLN A 315 1.82 -17.09 -7.90
C GLN A 315 0.74 -16.87 -8.95
N LEU A 316 0.09 -17.92 -9.44
CA LEU A 316 -0.93 -17.79 -10.50
C LEU A 316 -2.36 -17.57 -9.99
N VAL A 317 -2.61 -17.73 -8.69
CA VAL A 317 -3.94 -17.47 -8.11
C VAL A 317 -3.76 -16.63 -6.85
N PRO A 318 -4.33 -15.42 -6.76
CA PRO A 318 -4.36 -14.65 -5.52
C PRO A 318 -5.04 -15.51 -4.45
N GLN A 319 -4.36 -15.78 -3.34
CA GLN A 319 -4.95 -16.49 -2.21
C GLN A 319 -5.91 -15.52 -1.50
N LEU A 320 -7.18 -15.58 -1.88
CA LEU A 320 -8.23 -14.84 -1.20
C LEU A 320 -8.55 -15.54 0.13
N GLU A 321 -8.53 -14.79 1.22
CA GLU A 321 -8.92 -15.33 2.52
C GLU A 321 -10.44 -15.47 2.59
N SER A 322 -10.91 -16.62 2.98
CA SER A 322 -12.34 -16.88 3.16
C SER A 322 -12.95 -15.92 4.20
N GLY A 323 -14.11 -15.36 3.90
CA GLY A 323 -14.83 -14.46 4.80
C GLY A 323 -14.44 -12.99 4.74
N ARG A 324 -13.53 -12.60 3.84
CA ARG A 324 -13.25 -11.17 3.56
C ARG A 324 -14.01 -10.69 2.33
N ALA A 325 -14.43 -9.43 2.35
CA ALA A 325 -15.00 -8.77 1.19
C ALA A 325 -13.90 -8.17 0.32
N TYR A 326 -14.01 -8.33 -0.99
CA TYR A 326 -13.02 -7.88 -1.96
C TYR A 326 -13.64 -6.99 -3.03
N PHE A 327 -12.89 -5.97 -3.41
CA PHE A 327 -13.04 -5.27 -4.67
C PHE A 327 -12.11 -5.93 -5.70
N LEU A 328 -12.59 -6.96 -6.39
CA LEU A 328 -11.82 -7.69 -7.40
C LEU A 328 -12.72 -8.02 -8.62
N PRO A 329 -12.16 -7.95 -9.82
CA PRO A 329 -12.81 -8.55 -10.99
C PRO A 329 -12.97 -10.06 -10.83
N SER A 330 -14.07 -10.63 -11.35
CA SER A 330 -14.40 -12.05 -11.18
C SER A 330 -13.34 -13.03 -11.71
N TYR A 331 -12.55 -12.64 -12.71
CA TYR A 331 -11.46 -13.46 -13.26
C TYR A 331 -10.21 -13.54 -12.34
N TYR A 332 -10.16 -12.76 -11.27
CA TYR A 332 -9.14 -12.85 -10.20
C TYR A 332 -9.61 -13.69 -9.01
N ALA A 333 -10.90 -14.05 -8.95
CA ALA A 333 -11.41 -14.92 -7.92
C ALA A 333 -11.21 -16.38 -8.39
N PRO A 334 -10.64 -17.26 -7.55
CA PRO A 334 -10.38 -18.67 -7.89
C PRO A 334 -11.66 -19.47 -8.09
#